data_bca205cfc1d41714bb462c4c2bccc040
#
_entry.id   bca205cfc1d41714bb462c4c2bccc040
#
_cell.length_a   1.000
_cell.length_b   1.000
_cell.length_c   1.000
_cell.angle_alpha   90.00
_cell.angle_beta   90.00
_cell.angle_gamma   90.00
#
_symmetry.space_group_name_H-M   'P 1'
#
loop_
_entity.id
_entity.type
_entity.pdbx_description
1 polymer ?
#
loop_
_entity_poly.entity_id
_entity_poly.type
_entity_poly.pdbx_seq_one_letter_code
_entity_poly.pdbx_strand_id
1 'polypeptide(L)'
;MPKPDAQPAAEAPGRFVVQVGAYADASVAREARAKVEKLGLRTYTQTVDTDNGKRIRVRLGPFSARDEAEKAAASVKAGGLPAAVLAL
;
A
#
# COMPACT_ATOMS: atom_id res chain seq x y z
N MET A 1 14.75 -12.59 -3.17
CA MET A 1 14.40 -12.52 -2.65
C MET A 1 14.09 -11.95 -2.47
N PRO A 2 13.91 -12.16 -2.69
CA PRO A 2 13.47 -11.86 -2.28
C PRO A 2 12.98 -11.39 -2.07
N LYS A 3 12.98 -11.47 -2.21
CA LYS A 3 12.40 -11.25 -1.74
C LYS A 3 12.12 -10.87 -1.15
N PRO A 4 12.10 -10.92 -1.14
CA PRO A 4 11.58 -10.83 -0.57
C PRO A 4 11.08 -10.82 -0.52
N ASP A 5 11.19 -11.07 -0.61
CA ASP A 5 10.53 -11.20 -0.58
C ASP A 5 10.09 -11.62 -0.75
N ALA A 6 10.18 -11.85 -0.90
CA ALA A 6 9.67 -12.40 -0.86
C ALA A 6 9.21 -12.97 -1.00
N GLN A 7 8.99 -13.37 -1.05
CA GLN A 7 8.42 -14.02 -1.06
C GLN A 7 8.04 -14.79 -0.83
N PRO A 8 8.25 -15.02 -0.74
CA PRO A 8 7.49 -16.04 -0.83
C PRO A 8 6.48 -16.19 -0.55
N ALA A 9 6.58 -15.97 -0.17
CA ALA A 9 5.35 -16.04 0.03
C ALA A 9 4.32 -15.86 -0.98
N ALA A 10 4.69 -15.52 -2.02
CA ALA A 10 3.75 -15.42 -3.08
C ALA A 10 2.84 -16.59 -3.15
N GLU A 11 3.36 -17.64 -2.67
CA GLU A 11 2.60 -18.86 -2.69
C GLU A 11 1.57 -18.91 -1.61
N ALA A 12 1.54 -17.95 -0.72
CA ALA A 12 0.50 -17.94 0.30
C ALA A 12 -0.77 -17.40 -0.30
N PRO A 13 -1.82 -18.22 -0.41
CA PRO A 13 -3.10 -17.71 -0.91
C PRO A 13 -3.61 -16.63 0.03
N GLY A 14 -4.27 -15.66 -0.53
CA GLY A 14 -4.87 -14.62 0.27
C GLY A 14 -3.93 -13.53 0.73
N ARG A 15 -2.84 -13.33 0.01
CA ARG A 15 -2.00 -12.16 0.28
C ARG A 15 -2.60 -10.95 -0.40
N PHE A 16 -2.80 -9.92 0.36
CA PHE A 16 -3.46 -8.71 -0.13
C PHE A 16 -2.70 -7.48 0.33
N VAL A 17 -2.74 -6.44 -0.50
CA VAL A 17 -2.22 -5.14 -0.12
C VAL A 17 -3.29 -4.10 -0.40
N VAL A 18 -3.21 -2.98 0.31
CA VAL A 18 -4.07 -1.83 0.04
C VAL A 18 -3.19 -0.76 -0.58
N GLN A 19 -3.54 -0.31 -1.77
CA GLN A 19 -2.81 0.77 -2.42
C GLN A 19 -3.55 2.09 -2.15
N VAL A 20 -2.84 3.02 -1.52
CA VAL A 20 -3.40 4.32 -1.20
C VAL A 20 -3.29 5.24 -2.41
N GLY A 21 -2.15 5.20 -3.09
CA GLY A 21 -1.99 6.02 -4.28
C GLY A 21 -0.59 5.91 -4.84
N ALA A 22 -0.39 6.55 -5.99
CA ALA A 22 0.91 6.64 -6.63
C ALA A 22 1.18 8.12 -6.88
N TYR A 23 2.30 8.61 -6.39
CA TYR A 23 2.59 10.04 -6.39
C TYR A 23 3.92 10.32 -7.09
N ALA A 24 3.96 11.41 -7.84
CA ALA A 24 5.19 11.84 -8.48
C ALA A 24 6.09 12.60 -7.51
N ASP A 25 5.50 13.20 -6.48
CA ASP A 25 6.20 14.06 -5.54
C ASP A 25 6.38 13.33 -4.21
N ALA A 26 7.62 13.26 -3.74
CA ALA A 26 7.93 12.58 -2.49
C ALA A 26 7.26 13.24 -1.29
N SER A 27 7.10 14.57 -1.32
CA SER A 27 6.43 15.27 -0.23
C SER A 27 4.97 14.84 -0.12
N VAL A 28 4.29 14.72 -1.25
CA VAL A 28 2.89 14.30 -1.27
C VAL A 28 2.76 12.87 -0.78
N ALA A 29 3.66 11.99 -1.21
CA ALA A 29 3.66 10.61 -0.76
C ALA A 29 3.86 10.53 0.75
N ARG A 30 4.75 11.36 1.29
CA ARG A 30 5.04 11.40 2.73
C ARG A 30 3.81 11.86 3.51
N GLU A 31 3.11 12.86 2.99
CA GLU A 31 1.89 13.34 3.63
C GLU A 31 0.81 12.25 3.66
N ALA A 32 0.66 11.53 2.55
CA ALA A 32 -0.30 10.45 2.50
C ALA A 32 0.05 9.36 3.51
N ARG A 33 1.33 9.01 3.60
CA ARG A 33 1.79 8.03 4.59
C ARG A 33 1.48 8.48 6.01
N ALA A 34 1.77 9.76 6.30
CA ALA A 34 1.55 10.28 7.64
C ALA A 34 0.08 10.19 8.03
N LYS A 35 -0.81 10.53 7.10
CA LYS A 35 -2.24 10.45 7.37
C LYS A 35 -2.68 9.01 7.65
N VAL A 36 -2.18 8.08 6.89
CA VAL A 36 -2.52 6.67 7.07
C VAL A 36 -1.95 6.15 8.38
N GLU A 37 -0.73 6.52 8.70
CA GLU A 37 -0.08 6.06 9.92
C GLU A 37 -0.77 6.61 11.17
N LYS A 38 -1.37 7.79 11.08
CA LYS A 38 -2.17 8.33 12.18
C LYS A 38 -3.40 7.48 12.47
N LEU A 39 -3.84 6.69 11.51
CA LEU A 39 -4.96 5.77 11.71
C LEU A 39 -4.52 4.45 12.37
N GLY A 40 -3.24 4.33 12.70
CA GLY A 40 -2.71 3.14 13.31
C GLY A 40 -2.32 2.05 12.32
N LEU A 41 -2.18 2.42 11.05
CA LEU A 41 -1.86 1.46 10.00
C LEU A 41 -0.42 1.63 9.56
N ARG A 42 0.23 0.51 9.23
CA ARG A 42 1.60 0.54 8.73
C ARG A 42 1.61 0.75 7.22
N THR A 43 2.53 1.57 6.77
CA THR A 43 2.69 1.83 5.35
C THR A 43 4.07 1.42 4.88
N TYR A 44 4.18 1.17 3.59
CA TYR A 44 5.47 1.07 2.94
C TYR A 44 5.35 1.75 1.58
N THR A 45 6.48 2.11 1.01
CA THR A 45 6.50 2.76 -0.29
C THR A 45 7.31 1.95 -1.26
N GLN A 46 6.95 2.08 -2.52
CA GLN A 46 7.68 1.45 -3.60
C GLN A 46 7.83 2.48 -4.72
N THR A 47 9.07 2.74 -5.11
CA THR A 47 9.33 3.67 -6.20
C THR A 47 9.45 2.89 -7.49
N VAL A 48 8.68 3.30 -8.49
CA VAL A 48 8.75 2.69 -9.82
C VAL A 48 9.03 3.76 -10.85
N ASP A 49 9.80 3.40 -11.86
CA ASP A 49 10.07 4.28 -12.99
C ASP A 49 9.03 4.03 -14.06
N THR A 50 8.44 5.11 -14.55
CA THR A 50 7.46 5.05 -15.62
C THR A 50 7.90 5.95 -16.76
N ASP A 51 7.22 5.87 -17.88
CA ASP A 51 7.51 6.72 -19.03
C ASP A 51 7.38 8.21 -18.69
N ASN A 52 6.55 8.52 -17.70
CA ASN A 52 6.31 9.89 -17.27
C ASN A 52 7.13 10.27 -16.04
N GLY A 53 8.13 9.46 -15.69
CA GLY A 53 8.99 9.75 -14.56
C GLY A 53 8.73 8.77 -13.42
N LYS A 54 9.24 9.10 -12.25
CA LYS A 54 9.12 8.24 -11.10
C LYS A 54 7.77 8.37 -10.42
N ARG A 55 7.26 7.25 -9.93
CA ARG A 55 6.05 7.22 -9.12
C ARG A 55 6.33 6.53 -7.82
N ILE A 56 5.86 7.12 -6.73
CA ILE A 56 6.01 6.54 -5.39
C ILE A 56 4.65 5.98 -5.00
N ARG A 57 4.58 4.66 -4.90
CA ARG A 57 3.35 3.98 -4.49
C ARG A 57 3.33 3.82 -2.99
N VAL A 58 2.24 4.28 -2.38
CA VAL A 58 2.04 4.13 -0.94
C VAL A 58 1.08 2.98 -0.75
N ARG A 59 1.49 1.98 0.01
CA ARG A 59 0.73 0.75 0.21
C ARG A 59 0.73 0.35 1.67
N LEU A 60 -0.26 -0.47 2.01
CA LEU A 60 -0.41 -1.07 3.33
C LEU A 60 -0.35 -2.57 3.19
N GLY A 61 0.15 -3.24 4.20
CA GLY A 61 0.16 -4.68 4.22
C GLY A 61 1.55 -5.27 4.25
N PRO A 62 1.70 -6.49 3.82
CA PRO A 62 0.64 -7.36 3.28
C PRO A 62 -0.31 -7.87 4.37
N PHE A 63 -1.52 -8.18 3.95
CA PHE A 63 -2.53 -8.77 4.83
C PHE A 63 -2.76 -10.22 4.42
N SER A 64 -3.01 -11.08 5.39
CA SER A 64 -3.23 -12.48 5.11
C SER A 64 -4.68 -12.78 4.71
N ALA A 65 -5.60 -11.89 5.04
CA ALA A 65 -7.01 -12.07 4.74
C ALA A 65 -7.55 -10.85 4.02
N ARG A 66 -8.44 -11.09 3.07
CA ARG A 66 -9.07 -10.01 2.34
C ARG A 66 -9.87 -9.11 3.26
N ASP A 67 -10.55 -9.69 4.25
CA ASP A 67 -11.31 -8.90 5.21
C ASP A 67 -10.45 -7.89 5.95
N GLU A 68 -9.24 -8.28 6.31
CA GLU A 68 -8.31 -7.37 6.97
C GLU A 68 -7.92 -6.23 6.03
N ALA A 69 -7.65 -6.57 4.77
CA ALA A 69 -7.28 -5.57 3.78
C ALA A 69 -8.45 -4.61 3.54
N GLU A 70 -9.68 -5.14 3.50
CA GLU A 70 -10.84 -4.30 3.27
C GLU A 70 -11.11 -3.38 4.45
N LYS A 71 -10.88 -3.85 5.67
CA LYS A 71 -11.01 -2.99 6.86
C LYS A 71 -10.00 -1.86 6.82
N ALA A 72 -8.76 -2.18 6.45
CA ALA A 72 -7.74 -1.16 6.33
C ALA A 72 -8.10 -0.15 5.24
N ALA A 73 -8.61 -0.63 4.11
CA ALA A 73 -9.02 0.25 3.03
C ALA A 73 -10.16 1.16 3.46
N ALA A 74 -11.12 0.62 4.22
CA ALA A 74 -12.23 1.42 4.72
C ALA A 74 -11.75 2.53 5.65
N SER A 75 -10.78 2.23 6.51
CA SER A 75 -10.20 3.23 7.39
C SER A 75 -9.51 4.34 6.62
N VAL A 76 -8.78 3.96 5.57
CA VAL A 76 -8.08 4.94 4.72
C VAL A 76 -9.10 5.85 4.03
N LYS A 77 -10.16 5.26 3.49
CA LYS A 77 -11.21 6.03 2.83
C LYS A 77 -11.92 6.97 3.80
N ALA A 78 -12.15 6.50 5.02
CA ALA A 78 -12.76 7.35 6.05
C ALA A 78 -11.86 8.53 6.39
N GLY A 79 -10.56 8.39 6.21
CA GLY A 79 -9.62 9.48 6.42
C GLY A 79 -9.50 10.42 5.23
N GLY A 80 -10.29 10.21 4.18
CA GLY A 80 -10.32 11.10 3.03
C GLY A 80 -9.33 10.74 1.94
N LEU A 81 -8.77 9.53 1.97
CA LEU A 81 -7.79 9.10 0.98
C LEU A 81 -8.35 7.95 0.14
N PRO A 82 -7.92 7.82 -1.10
CA PRO A 82 -8.33 6.67 -1.89
C PRO A 82 -7.66 5.39 -1.37
N ALA A 83 -8.30 4.27 -1.61
CA ALA A 83 -7.75 2.98 -1.23
C ALA A 83 -8.30 1.91 -2.15
N ALA A 84 -7.42 1.00 -2.57
CA ALA A 84 -7.82 -0.12 -3.41
C ALA A 84 -7.17 -1.39 -2.86
N VAL A 85 -7.96 -2.45 -2.75
CA VAL A 85 -7.47 -3.74 -2.30
C VAL A 85 -6.98 -4.51 -3.51
N LEU A 86 -5.74 -4.98 -3.44
CA LEU A 86 -5.11 -5.73 -4.52
C LEU A 86 -4.70 -7.10 -4.01
N ALA A 87 -5.00 -8.13 -4.78
CA ALA A 87 -4.53 -9.48 -4.47
C ALA A 87 -3.16 -9.68 -5.09
N LEU A 88 -2.27 -10.27 -4.33
CA LEU A 88 -0.91 -10.57 -4.81
C LEU A 88 -0.82 -11.97 -5.37
#